data_d07f0d7c04d74e62b1762c373a061ea2
#
_entry.id   d07f0d7c04d74e62b1762c373a061ea2
#
_cell.length_a   1.000
_cell.length_b   1.000
_cell.length_c   1.000
_cell.angle_alpha   90.00
_cell.angle_beta   90.00
_cell.angle_gamma   90.00
#
_symmetry.space_group_name_H-M   'P 1'
#
loop_
_entity.id
_entity.type
_entity.pdbx_description
1 polymer ?
#
loop_
_entity_poly.entity_id
_entity_poly.type
_entity_poly.pdbx_seq_one_letter_code
_entity_poly.pdbx_strand_id
1 'polypeptide(L)'
;MLIKMIEVEVKAKINSFSEMEEKLKEIGAEKFKVESQTDIYFASPIVDFAKTDEALRIRSTDNGIFITYKGPKLNDKAKTRKEVEMAIESASKARDIFEEIGFREVMSVKKNRQYYKFEDFEISLDDVLGLEPYMEIEIALSDGEDYSEAQNRIFDLFEKLGVRDGFERTSYLELLEKLNNNK
;
A
#
# COMPACT_ATOMS: atom_id res chain seq x y z
N MET A 1 -26.13 2.75 1.34
CA MET A 1 -25.33 3.74 0.56
C MET A 1 -23.89 3.49 0.95
N LEU A 2 -23.11 2.88 0.07
CA LEU A 2 -21.67 2.66 0.30
C LEU A 2 -20.99 4.05 0.28
N ILE A 3 -20.47 4.46 1.42
CA ILE A 3 -19.63 5.66 1.50
C ILE A 3 -18.37 5.31 0.71
N LYS A 4 -18.18 5.98 -0.42
CA LYS A 4 -16.98 5.83 -1.24
C LYS A 4 -15.87 6.61 -0.53
N MET A 5 -15.11 5.93 0.32
CA MET A 5 -13.91 6.52 0.91
C MET A 5 -12.82 6.56 -0.16
N ILE A 6 -12.15 7.66 -0.23
CA ILE A 6 -11.04 7.92 -1.12
C ILE A 6 -9.80 8.06 -0.24
N GLU A 7 -8.80 7.25 -0.48
CA GLU A 7 -7.55 7.32 0.26
C GLU A 7 -6.53 8.15 -0.52
N VAL A 8 -5.91 9.10 0.17
CA VAL A 8 -4.76 9.85 -0.33
C VAL A 8 -3.54 9.33 0.39
N GLU A 9 -2.65 8.67 -0.32
CA GLU A 9 -1.45 8.02 0.20
C GLU A 9 -0.19 8.63 -0.42
N VAL A 10 0.82 8.87 0.38
CA VAL A 10 2.19 9.17 -0.06
C VAL A 10 3.15 8.21 0.62
N LYS A 11 4.08 7.66 -0.16
CA LYS A 11 5.12 6.76 0.29
C LYS A 11 6.49 7.40 0.15
N ALA A 12 7.36 7.19 1.12
CA ALA A 12 8.76 7.61 1.06
C ALA A 12 9.69 6.53 1.62
N LYS A 13 10.88 6.45 1.06
CA LYS A 13 11.98 5.67 1.62
C LYS A 13 12.44 6.33 2.92
N ILE A 14 12.76 5.52 3.92
CA ILE A 14 13.33 5.98 5.20
C ILE A 14 14.68 5.30 5.46
N ASN A 15 15.52 5.94 6.27
CA ASN A 15 16.86 5.43 6.53
C ASN A 15 16.88 4.36 7.63
N SER A 16 16.01 4.48 8.62
CA SER A 16 16.01 3.63 9.80
C SER A 16 14.61 3.51 10.41
N PHE A 17 14.20 2.28 10.71
CA PHE A 17 12.97 2.03 11.47
C PHE A 17 13.04 2.64 12.86
N SER A 18 14.12 2.39 13.61
CA SER A 18 14.26 2.85 14.99
C SER A 18 14.22 4.37 15.12
N GLU A 19 14.91 5.10 14.23
CA GLU A 19 14.85 6.56 14.22
C GLU A 19 13.44 7.07 13.91
N MET A 20 12.73 6.41 13.00
CA MET A 20 11.37 6.84 12.64
C MET A 20 10.38 6.50 13.75
N GLU A 21 10.53 5.35 14.42
CA GLU A 21 9.73 5.01 15.60
C GLU A 21 9.89 6.04 16.74
N GLU A 22 11.12 6.51 17.00
CA GLU A 22 11.36 7.57 17.99
C GLU A 22 10.67 8.87 17.59
N LYS A 23 10.82 9.31 16.33
CA LYS A 23 10.17 10.54 15.84
C LYS A 23 8.64 10.45 15.87
N LEU A 24 8.06 9.31 15.52
CA LEU A 24 6.61 9.08 15.61
C LEU A 24 6.14 9.17 17.06
N LYS A 25 6.91 8.62 18.01
CA LYS A 25 6.62 8.73 19.43
C LYS A 25 6.72 10.18 19.93
N GLU A 26 7.73 10.94 19.49
CA GLU A 26 7.92 12.34 19.85
C GLU A 26 6.74 13.23 19.44
N ILE A 27 6.13 12.97 18.29
CA ILE A 27 4.94 13.71 17.85
C ILE A 27 3.64 13.21 18.48
N GLY A 28 3.68 12.13 19.28
CA GLY A 28 2.52 11.53 19.92
C GLY A 28 1.74 10.55 19.07
N ALA A 29 2.35 9.99 18.03
CA ALA A 29 1.72 8.92 17.23
C ALA A 29 1.65 7.62 18.04
N GLU A 30 0.50 6.95 17.99
CA GLU A 30 0.23 5.73 18.74
C GLU A 30 0.36 4.50 17.84
N LYS A 31 1.28 3.57 18.18
CA LYS A 31 1.36 2.27 17.52
C LYS A 31 0.17 1.42 17.94
N PHE A 32 -0.66 0.99 16.99
CA PHE A 32 -1.85 0.20 17.31
C PHE A 32 -1.83 -1.22 16.73
N LYS A 33 -0.97 -1.50 15.74
CA LYS A 33 -0.92 -2.82 15.11
C LYS A 33 0.47 -3.12 14.56
N VAL A 34 0.85 -4.37 14.59
CA VAL A 34 1.97 -4.95 13.81
C VAL A 34 1.43 -6.17 13.10
N GLU A 35 1.78 -6.35 11.84
CA GLU A 35 1.24 -7.41 11.02
C GLU A 35 2.24 -7.89 9.97
N SER A 36 2.37 -9.21 9.85
CA SER A 36 3.06 -9.84 8.73
C SER A 36 2.10 -10.00 7.55
N GLN A 37 2.50 -9.57 6.37
CA GLN A 37 1.70 -9.62 5.16
C GLN A 37 2.42 -10.38 4.06
N THR A 38 1.71 -11.27 3.38
CA THR A 38 2.14 -11.91 2.15
C THR A 38 1.11 -11.61 1.07
N ASP A 39 1.50 -10.85 0.07
CA ASP A 39 0.67 -10.50 -1.09
C ASP A 39 1.10 -11.34 -2.28
N ILE A 40 0.17 -12.06 -2.89
CA ILE A 40 0.36 -12.75 -4.17
C ILE A 40 -0.35 -11.95 -5.24
N TYR A 41 0.38 -11.43 -6.22
CA TYR A 41 -0.16 -10.62 -7.31
C TYR A 41 -0.41 -11.46 -8.55
N PHE A 42 -1.45 -11.09 -9.30
CA PHE A 42 -1.92 -11.79 -10.48
C PHE A 42 -1.98 -10.89 -11.70
N ALA A 43 -1.53 -11.41 -12.85
CA ALA A 43 -1.75 -10.81 -14.16
C ALA A 43 -3.07 -11.29 -14.75
N SER A 44 -3.81 -10.37 -15.36
CA SER A 44 -5.07 -10.68 -16.06
C SER A 44 -4.81 -11.30 -17.44
N PRO A 45 -5.64 -12.26 -17.89
CA PRO A 45 -5.54 -12.83 -19.22
C PRO A 45 -6.00 -11.89 -20.34
N ILE A 46 -6.71 -10.82 -20.02
CA ILE A 46 -7.36 -9.93 -21.00
C ILE A 46 -6.95 -8.47 -20.91
N VAL A 47 -6.41 -8.04 -19.75
CA VAL A 47 -5.99 -6.66 -19.51
C VAL A 47 -4.55 -6.66 -18.99
N ASP A 48 -3.70 -5.82 -19.55
CA ASP A 48 -2.34 -5.60 -19.07
C ASP A 48 -2.37 -4.65 -17.86
N PHE A 49 -2.42 -5.20 -16.66
CA PHE A 49 -2.52 -4.43 -15.41
C PHE A 49 -1.35 -3.47 -15.19
N ALA A 50 -0.17 -3.78 -15.73
CA ALA A 50 0.98 -2.89 -15.65
C ALA A 50 0.75 -1.61 -16.50
N LYS A 51 0.05 -1.71 -17.63
CA LYS A 51 -0.27 -0.55 -18.47
C LYS A 51 -1.45 0.26 -17.96
N THR A 52 -2.42 -0.39 -17.33
CA THR A 52 -3.64 0.25 -16.81
C THR A 52 -3.51 0.71 -15.36
N ASP A 53 -2.37 0.40 -14.72
CA ASP A 53 -2.10 0.68 -13.30
C ASP A 53 -3.16 0.05 -12.37
N GLU A 54 -3.58 -1.16 -12.73
CA GLU A 54 -4.49 -1.99 -11.94
C GLU A 54 -3.71 -3.05 -11.17
N ALA A 55 -4.31 -3.61 -10.14
CA ALA A 55 -3.74 -4.74 -9.42
C ALA A 55 -4.82 -5.68 -8.90
N LEU A 56 -4.56 -6.98 -8.98
CA LEU A 56 -5.32 -8.02 -8.30
C LEU A 56 -4.36 -8.80 -7.40
N ARG A 57 -4.70 -8.92 -6.12
CA ARG A 57 -3.87 -9.67 -5.16
C ARG A 57 -4.70 -10.52 -4.22
N ILE A 58 -4.08 -11.58 -3.73
CA ILE A 58 -4.51 -12.29 -2.53
C ILE A 58 -3.52 -11.89 -1.44
N ARG A 59 -4.02 -11.31 -0.35
CA ARG A 59 -3.26 -10.94 0.84
C ARG A 59 -3.53 -11.91 1.96
N SER A 60 -2.49 -12.53 2.49
CA SER A 60 -2.54 -13.31 3.73
C SER A 60 -1.89 -12.51 4.84
N THR A 61 -2.56 -12.41 5.98
CA THR A 61 -2.11 -11.72 7.19
C THR A 61 -2.33 -12.60 8.41
N ASP A 62 -1.83 -12.15 9.57
CA ASP A 62 -2.10 -12.81 10.86
C ASP A 62 -3.60 -12.78 11.23
N ASN A 63 -4.39 -11.88 10.63
CA ASN A 63 -5.79 -11.63 10.96
C ASN A 63 -6.79 -12.15 9.91
N GLY A 64 -6.31 -12.67 8.79
CA GLY A 64 -7.17 -13.20 7.75
C GLY A 64 -6.58 -13.17 6.36
N ILE A 65 -7.38 -13.60 5.41
CA ILE A 65 -7.00 -13.68 4.00
C ILE A 65 -8.01 -12.84 3.21
N PHE A 66 -7.51 -12.03 2.29
CA PHE A 66 -8.32 -11.07 1.53
C PHE A 66 -7.98 -11.13 0.05
N ILE A 67 -8.98 -10.98 -0.80
CA ILE A 67 -8.81 -10.63 -2.20
C ILE A 67 -8.99 -9.13 -2.33
N THR A 68 -8.04 -8.44 -2.96
CA THR A 68 -8.14 -7.01 -3.24
C THR A 68 -7.95 -6.76 -4.73
N TYR A 69 -8.92 -6.11 -5.35
CA TYR A 69 -8.77 -5.51 -6.67
C TYR A 69 -8.63 -4.01 -6.53
N LYS A 70 -7.57 -3.48 -7.13
CA LYS A 70 -7.30 -2.04 -7.22
C LYS A 70 -7.47 -1.61 -8.67
N GLY A 71 -8.45 -0.75 -8.93
CA GLY A 71 -8.71 -0.20 -10.25
C GLY A 71 -7.67 0.84 -10.68
N PRO A 72 -7.74 1.32 -11.95
CA PRO A 72 -6.82 2.33 -12.45
C PRO A 72 -6.90 3.62 -11.63
N LYS A 73 -5.78 4.36 -11.57
CA LYS A 73 -5.73 5.67 -10.93
C LYS A 73 -6.71 6.62 -11.60
N LEU A 74 -7.52 7.29 -10.80
CA LEU A 74 -8.54 8.25 -11.29
C LEU A 74 -7.95 9.65 -11.51
N ASN A 75 -6.74 9.92 -10.99
CA ASN A 75 -6.09 11.22 -11.09
C ASN A 75 -4.57 11.08 -11.03
N ASP A 76 -3.83 11.90 -11.82
CA ASP A 76 -2.36 11.92 -11.86
C ASP A 76 -1.72 12.52 -10.59
N LYS A 77 -2.50 13.25 -9.77
CA LYS A 77 -1.99 14.01 -8.62
C LYS A 77 -2.10 13.28 -7.29
N ALA A 78 -3.01 12.32 -7.15
CA ALA A 78 -3.17 11.51 -5.95
C ALA A 78 -3.40 10.05 -6.33
N LYS A 79 -2.98 9.10 -5.49
CA LYS A 79 -3.29 7.67 -5.66
C LYS A 79 -4.75 7.40 -5.30
N THR A 80 -5.66 8.06 -6.00
CA THR A 80 -7.10 7.83 -5.89
C THR A 80 -7.49 6.74 -6.83
N ARG A 81 -7.96 5.61 -6.31
CA ARG A 81 -8.45 4.50 -7.13
C ARG A 81 -9.63 3.80 -6.46
N LYS A 82 -10.46 3.16 -7.27
CA LYS A 82 -11.50 2.28 -6.73
C LYS A 82 -10.83 1.01 -6.21
N GLU A 83 -11.06 0.69 -4.95
CA GLU A 83 -10.66 -0.58 -4.35
C GLU A 83 -11.89 -1.41 -4.02
N VAL A 84 -11.78 -2.71 -4.26
CA VAL A 84 -12.77 -3.70 -3.86
C VAL A 84 -12.02 -4.78 -3.10
N GLU A 85 -12.37 -4.96 -1.84
CA GLU A 85 -11.76 -5.98 -0.98
C GLU A 85 -12.83 -6.88 -0.37
N MET A 86 -12.50 -8.16 -0.25
CA MET A 86 -13.32 -9.14 0.44
C MET A 86 -12.45 -10.14 1.20
N ALA A 87 -12.92 -10.51 2.39
CA ALA A 87 -12.33 -11.61 3.14
C ALA A 87 -12.68 -12.96 2.49
N ILE A 88 -11.73 -13.90 2.55
CA ILE A 88 -11.89 -15.27 2.05
C ILE A 88 -11.33 -16.28 3.06
N GLU A 89 -11.74 -17.53 2.96
CA GLU A 89 -11.32 -18.58 3.90
C GLU A 89 -10.01 -19.29 3.49
N SER A 90 -9.63 -19.25 2.18
CA SER A 90 -8.50 -20.00 1.66
C SER A 90 -7.81 -19.31 0.49
N ALA A 91 -6.54 -18.94 0.71
CA ALA A 91 -5.70 -18.37 -0.35
C ALA A 91 -5.44 -19.39 -1.49
N SER A 92 -5.23 -20.67 -1.16
CA SER A 92 -4.97 -21.70 -2.17
C SER A 92 -6.17 -21.90 -3.09
N LYS A 93 -7.39 -22.02 -2.53
CA LYS A 93 -8.60 -22.18 -3.35
C LYS A 93 -8.87 -20.97 -4.24
N ALA A 94 -8.65 -19.74 -3.71
CA ALA A 94 -8.79 -18.53 -4.51
C ALA A 94 -7.77 -18.45 -5.64
N ARG A 95 -6.51 -18.84 -5.38
CA ARG A 95 -5.46 -18.95 -6.38
C ARG A 95 -5.83 -19.99 -7.47
N ASP A 96 -6.26 -21.19 -7.07
CA ASP A 96 -6.69 -22.23 -8.01
C ASP A 96 -7.82 -21.71 -8.93
N ILE A 97 -8.81 -20.98 -8.36
CA ILE A 97 -9.89 -20.38 -9.15
C ILE A 97 -9.34 -19.34 -10.13
N PHE A 98 -8.42 -18.48 -9.69
CA PHE A 98 -7.82 -17.47 -10.57
C PHE A 98 -7.03 -18.11 -11.71
N GLU A 99 -6.26 -19.16 -11.43
CA GLU A 99 -5.51 -19.89 -12.44
C GLU A 99 -6.43 -20.57 -13.46
N GLU A 100 -7.51 -21.22 -13.02
CA GLU A 100 -8.50 -21.88 -13.89
C GLU A 100 -9.24 -20.90 -14.82
N ILE A 101 -9.45 -19.65 -14.40
CA ILE A 101 -10.05 -18.60 -15.24
C ILE A 101 -9.01 -17.79 -16.01
N GLY A 102 -7.73 -18.21 -16.00
CA GLY A 102 -6.67 -17.70 -16.86
C GLY A 102 -5.78 -16.61 -16.27
N PHE A 103 -5.97 -16.22 -15.00
CA PHE A 103 -5.01 -15.34 -14.32
C PHE A 103 -3.72 -16.10 -14.04
N ARG A 104 -2.61 -15.38 -13.97
CA ARG A 104 -1.30 -15.96 -13.68
C ARG A 104 -0.66 -15.25 -12.51
N GLU A 105 -0.11 -16.01 -11.57
CA GLU A 105 0.73 -15.46 -10.51
C GLU A 105 1.95 -14.76 -11.13
N VAL A 106 2.21 -13.53 -10.71
CA VAL A 106 3.34 -12.71 -11.16
C VAL A 106 4.46 -12.77 -10.14
N MET A 107 4.14 -12.39 -8.90
CA MET A 107 5.12 -12.26 -7.83
C MET A 107 4.44 -12.28 -6.46
N SER A 108 5.22 -12.71 -5.46
CA SER A 108 4.83 -12.57 -4.05
C SER A 108 5.65 -11.46 -3.39
N VAL A 109 4.98 -10.55 -2.71
CA VAL A 109 5.58 -9.48 -1.90
C VAL A 109 5.34 -9.81 -0.43
N LYS A 110 6.42 -9.92 0.35
CA LYS A 110 6.36 -10.18 1.78
C LYS A 110 6.84 -8.95 2.54
N LYS A 111 6.10 -8.57 3.57
CA LYS A 111 6.49 -7.44 4.42
C LYS A 111 5.99 -7.60 5.85
N ASN A 112 6.70 -6.94 6.77
CA ASN A 112 6.23 -6.67 8.11
C ASN A 112 5.84 -5.20 8.16
N ARG A 113 4.60 -4.92 8.56
CA ARG A 113 4.05 -3.56 8.63
C ARG A 113 3.72 -3.21 10.07
N GLN A 114 4.16 -2.04 10.50
CA GLN A 114 3.78 -1.43 11.76
C GLN A 114 2.85 -0.26 11.47
N TYR A 115 1.70 -0.21 12.13
CA TYR A 115 0.69 0.82 11.95
C TYR A 115 0.67 1.78 13.13
N TYR A 116 0.57 3.07 12.81
CA TYR A 116 0.47 4.16 13.77
C TYR A 116 -0.71 5.04 13.42
N LYS A 117 -1.34 5.60 14.46
CA LYS A 117 -2.37 6.63 14.33
C LYS A 117 -1.83 7.94 14.88
N PHE A 118 -2.00 9.01 14.11
CA PHE A 118 -1.70 10.37 14.51
C PHE A 118 -2.75 11.31 13.92
N GLU A 119 -3.57 11.94 14.77
CA GLU A 119 -4.72 12.73 14.34
C GLU A 119 -5.64 11.90 13.39
N ASP A 120 -5.87 12.38 12.18
CA ASP A 120 -6.62 11.67 11.14
C ASP A 120 -5.72 10.88 10.17
N PHE A 121 -4.39 10.94 10.36
CA PHE A 121 -3.44 10.17 9.58
C PHE A 121 -3.37 8.71 10.04
N GLU A 122 -3.31 7.81 9.10
CA GLU A 122 -2.74 6.47 9.31
C GLU A 122 -1.33 6.45 8.73
N ILE A 123 -0.37 6.00 9.55
CA ILE A 123 1.04 5.94 9.19
C ILE A 123 1.47 4.50 9.25
N SER A 124 2.17 4.01 8.25
CA SER A 124 2.75 2.69 8.29
C SER A 124 4.25 2.69 8.02
N LEU A 125 4.98 1.86 8.77
CA LEU A 125 6.37 1.55 8.52
C LEU A 125 6.45 0.14 7.93
N ASP A 126 7.04 0.02 6.74
CA ASP A 126 7.12 -1.22 5.96
C ASP A 126 8.55 -1.75 5.85
N ASP A 127 8.77 -2.95 6.39
CA ASP A 127 9.94 -3.79 6.14
C ASP A 127 9.59 -4.79 5.05
N VAL A 128 9.91 -4.44 3.80
CA VAL A 128 9.61 -5.26 2.62
C VAL A 128 10.81 -6.12 2.28
N LEU A 129 10.63 -7.43 2.22
CA LEU A 129 11.70 -8.36 1.89
C LEU A 129 12.33 -8.04 0.53
N GLY A 130 13.60 -7.65 0.54
CA GLY A 130 14.36 -7.31 -0.66
C GLY A 130 14.34 -5.83 -1.05
N LEU A 131 13.69 -4.98 -0.27
CA LEU A 131 13.70 -3.53 -0.43
C LEU A 131 14.32 -2.86 0.81
N GLU A 132 14.61 -1.58 0.68
CA GLU A 132 14.90 -0.68 1.79
C GLU A 132 13.63 -0.39 2.61
N PRO A 133 13.76 0.15 3.84
CA PRO A 133 12.60 0.52 4.64
C PRO A 133 11.79 1.66 3.99
N TYR A 134 10.46 1.56 4.08
CA TYR A 134 9.53 2.60 3.60
C TYR A 134 8.59 3.04 4.71
N MET A 135 8.09 4.26 4.56
CA MET A 135 6.97 4.80 5.32
C MET A 135 5.88 5.24 4.36
N GLU A 136 4.64 4.90 4.67
CA GLU A 136 3.45 5.41 3.99
C GLU A 136 2.65 6.23 4.98
N ILE A 137 2.11 7.36 4.52
CA ILE A 137 1.15 8.19 5.28
C ILE A 137 -0.08 8.32 4.41
N GLU A 138 -1.24 8.04 5.00
CA GLU A 138 -2.52 8.12 4.30
C GLU A 138 -3.58 8.89 5.11
N ILE A 139 -4.52 9.49 4.38
CA ILE A 139 -5.72 10.12 4.91
C ILE A 139 -6.91 9.57 4.12
N ALA A 140 -7.94 9.12 4.84
CA ALA A 140 -9.21 8.76 4.25
C ALA A 140 -10.07 10.02 4.08
N LEU A 141 -10.52 10.29 2.86
CA LEU A 141 -11.38 11.42 2.51
C LEU A 141 -12.80 10.96 2.25
N SER A 142 -13.74 11.81 2.62
CA SER A 142 -15.12 11.70 2.20
C SER A 142 -15.31 12.23 0.77
N ASP A 143 -16.40 11.85 0.11
CA ASP A 143 -16.69 12.33 -1.25
C ASP A 143 -16.85 13.86 -1.25
N GLY A 144 -16.08 14.54 -2.09
CA GLY A 144 -16.08 16.01 -2.25
C GLY A 144 -15.02 16.77 -1.45
N GLU A 145 -14.21 16.10 -0.63
CA GLU A 145 -13.07 16.75 0.04
C GLU A 145 -11.89 17.02 -0.91
N ASP A 146 -11.08 18.05 -0.61
CA ASP A 146 -9.97 18.46 -1.48
C ASP A 146 -8.74 17.57 -1.30
N TYR A 147 -8.45 16.80 -2.35
CA TYR A 147 -7.25 15.94 -2.39
C TYR A 147 -5.94 16.72 -2.26
N SER A 148 -5.89 17.95 -2.78
CA SER A 148 -4.66 18.74 -2.77
C SER A 148 -4.34 19.20 -1.35
N GLU A 149 -5.35 19.53 -0.56
CA GLU A 149 -5.19 19.87 0.86
C GLU A 149 -4.69 18.66 1.65
N ALA A 150 -5.33 17.49 1.50
CA ALA A 150 -4.90 16.27 2.15
C ALA A 150 -3.45 15.89 1.78
N GLN A 151 -3.10 16.00 0.50
CA GLN A 151 -1.76 15.72 0.03
C GLN A 151 -0.72 16.69 0.65
N ASN A 152 -1.01 17.98 0.73
CA ASN A 152 -0.13 18.96 1.36
C ASN A 152 0.06 18.63 2.85
N ARG A 153 -1.00 18.31 3.58
CA ARG A 153 -0.93 17.90 4.99
C ARG A 153 -0.04 16.67 5.18
N ILE A 154 -0.10 15.71 4.27
CA ILE A 154 0.78 14.54 4.31
C ILE A 154 2.24 14.96 4.12
N PHE A 155 2.55 15.82 3.14
CA PHE A 155 3.92 16.31 2.95
C PHE A 155 4.44 17.13 4.14
N ASP A 156 3.60 17.96 4.75
CA ASP A 156 3.94 18.71 5.97
C ASP A 156 4.29 17.77 7.13
N LEU A 157 3.56 16.65 7.26
CA LEU A 157 3.86 15.63 8.26
C LEU A 157 5.19 14.90 7.95
N PHE A 158 5.46 14.56 6.69
CA PHE A 158 6.76 14.02 6.28
C PHE A 158 7.89 14.97 6.63
N GLU A 159 7.75 16.27 6.35
CA GLU A 159 8.76 17.28 6.67
C GLU A 159 8.97 17.41 8.19
N LYS A 160 7.89 17.39 8.98
CA LYS A 160 7.94 17.38 10.44
C LYS A 160 8.71 16.17 10.98
N LEU A 161 8.59 15.01 10.33
CA LEU A 161 9.33 13.79 10.65
C LEU A 161 10.76 13.78 10.07
N GLY A 162 11.16 14.85 9.34
CA GLY A 162 12.50 15.01 8.77
C GLY A 162 12.70 14.23 7.48
N VAL A 163 11.62 13.81 6.80
CA VAL A 163 11.65 13.15 5.48
C VAL A 163 11.33 14.20 4.42
N ARG A 164 12.34 14.60 3.62
CA ARG A 164 12.23 15.66 2.63
C ARG A 164 12.43 15.20 1.20
N ASP A 165 12.87 13.98 1.00
CA ASP A 165 13.10 13.33 -0.28
C ASP A 165 12.81 11.83 -0.20
N GLY A 166 13.14 11.08 -1.24
CA GLY A 166 12.89 9.63 -1.30
C GLY A 166 11.43 9.27 -1.53
N PHE A 167 10.60 10.23 -1.96
CA PHE A 167 9.20 9.98 -2.28
C PHE A 167 9.06 9.04 -3.47
N GLU A 168 8.25 8.00 -3.31
CA GLU A 168 8.11 6.91 -4.26
C GLU A 168 6.64 6.68 -4.64
N ARG A 169 6.37 6.71 -5.93
CA ARG A 169 5.02 6.45 -6.49
C ARG A 169 4.85 5.02 -6.99
N THR A 170 5.97 4.33 -7.18
CA THR A 170 6.01 2.95 -7.67
C THR A 170 5.53 2.00 -6.57
N SER A 171 4.75 1.00 -6.92
CA SER A 171 4.33 -0.04 -5.97
C SER A 171 5.52 -0.92 -5.53
N TYR A 172 5.40 -1.61 -4.40
CA TYR A 172 6.44 -2.57 -3.97
C TYR A 172 6.63 -3.71 -4.98
N LEU A 173 5.56 -4.13 -5.65
CA LEU A 173 5.64 -5.10 -6.74
C LEU A 173 6.57 -4.60 -7.85
N GLU A 174 6.32 -3.42 -8.38
CA GLU A 174 7.12 -2.83 -9.47
C GLU A 174 8.57 -2.54 -9.04
N LEU A 175 8.80 -2.14 -7.77
CA LEU A 175 10.16 -1.93 -7.24
C LEU A 175 10.93 -3.25 -7.23
N LEU A 176 10.32 -4.35 -6.79
CA LEU A 176 10.93 -5.68 -6.79
C LEU A 176 11.15 -6.21 -8.20
N GLU A 177 10.21 -5.98 -9.13
CA GLU A 177 10.36 -6.34 -10.54
C GLU A 177 11.57 -5.64 -11.18
N LYS A 178 11.72 -4.32 -10.95
CA LYS A 178 12.87 -3.54 -11.43
C LYS A 178 14.19 -4.09 -10.89
N LEU A 179 14.24 -4.49 -9.62
CA LEU A 179 15.44 -5.08 -9.03
C LEU A 179 15.78 -6.45 -9.62
N ASN A 180 14.78 -7.26 -9.93
CA ASN A 180 14.99 -8.59 -10.54
C ASN A 180 15.41 -8.51 -11.99
N ASN A 181 14.94 -7.52 -12.74
CA ASN A 181 15.30 -7.29 -14.14
C ASN A 181 16.70 -6.66 -14.32
N ASN A 182 17.29 -6.12 -13.26
CA ASN A 182 18.63 -5.52 -13.26
C ASN A 182 19.73 -6.49 -12.77
N LYS A 183 19.39 -7.73 -12.47
CA LYS A 183 20.31 -8.84 -12.11
C LYS A 183 20.55 -9.77 -13.28
#